data_2b12066e4a384cb89976b1e5c5259dd5
#
_entry.id   2b12066e4a384cb89976b1e5c5259dd5
#
_cell.length_a   1.000
_cell.length_b   1.000
_cell.length_c   1.000
_cell.angle_alpha   90.00
_cell.angle_beta   90.00
_cell.angle_gamma   90.00
#
_symmetry.space_group_name_H-M   'P 1'
#
loop_
_entity.id
_entity.type
_entity.pdbx_description
1 polymer ?
#
loop_
_entity_poly.entity_id
_entity_poly.type
_entity_poly.pdbx_seq_one_letter_code
_entity_poly.pdbx_strand_id
1 'polypeptide(L)'
;AAADVFSFPDDQLISLVASGALEPVPNADVISSANLEESVAAASYNGVLYGYPMTADNGYFLYYDKSYFTEDDVKTMDRILEVAEAAGKKFSMELTSGWYLYSFFGGTGMDFGINDDGVTNHCNWNTTEGSIKGVDIAQALVNITSSPAFVSEADGDFTAGVADGSVIAGISG
;
A
#
# COMPACT_ATOMS: atom_id res chain seq x y z
N ALA A 1 8.17 -13.06 25.59
CA ALA A 1 8.97 -11.86 25.82
C ALA A 1 9.02 -11.08 24.51
N ALA A 2 8.81 -9.78 24.55
CA ALA A 2 8.99 -8.91 23.39
C ALA A 2 10.51 -8.69 23.16
N ALA A 3 10.88 -8.38 21.93
CA ALA A 3 12.25 -7.97 21.62
C ALA A 3 12.52 -6.57 22.17
N ASP A 4 13.75 -6.31 22.61
CA ASP A 4 14.17 -4.98 23.07
C ASP A 4 14.32 -3.98 21.90
N VAL A 5 14.54 -4.50 20.70
CA VAL A 5 14.60 -3.75 19.44
C VAL A 5 13.81 -4.52 18.37
N PHE A 6 12.96 -3.83 17.64
CA PHE A 6 12.12 -4.42 16.58
C PHE A 6 11.86 -3.41 15.47
N SER A 7 11.56 -3.89 14.28
CA SER A 7 11.11 -3.06 13.16
C SER A 7 9.59 -2.97 13.13
N PHE A 8 9.08 -1.84 12.71
CA PHE A 8 7.64 -1.59 12.54
C PHE A 8 7.40 -0.58 11.41
N PRO A 9 6.26 -0.62 10.74
CA PRO A 9 5.87 0.39 9.77
C PRO A 9 5.39 1.67 10.49
N ASP A 10 5.52 2.82 9.83
CA ASP A 10 5.25 4.14 10.40
C ASP A 10 3.79 4.36 10.83
N ASP A 11 2.84 3.68 10.21
CA ASP A 11 1.43 3.72 10.59
C ASP A 11 1.15 3.17 12.00
N GLN A 12 2.09 2.40 12.57
CA GLN A 12 2.02 1.89 13.94
C GLN A 12 2.65 2.83 14.98
N LEU A 13 3.40 3.85 14.56
CA LEU A 13 4.17 4.71 15.44
C LEU A 13 3.34 5.27 16.59
N ILE A 14 2.20 5.91 16.28
CA ILE A 14 1.36 6.58 17.26
C ILE A 14 0.83 5.60 18.32
N SER A 15 0.39 4.42 17.90
CA SER A 15 -0.14 3.40 18.81
C SER A 15 0.96 2.81 19.71
N LEU A 16 2.17 2.63 19.18
CA LEU A 16 3.33 2.14 19.93
C LEU A 16 3.81 3.19 20.95
N VAL A 17 3.84 4.47 20.58
CA VAL A 17 4.14 5.57 21.52
C VAL A 17 3.08 5.65 22.62
N ALA A 18 1.80 5.61 22.26
CA ALA A 18 0.69 5.72 23.21
C ALA A 18 0.66 4.54 24.20
N SER A 19 1.09 3.35 23.77
CA SER A 19 1.20 2.17 24.66
C SER A 19 2.48 2.14 25.51
N GLY A 20 3.40 3.10 25.33
CA GLY A 20 4.69 3.12 26.02
C GLY A 20 5.65 2.03 25.54
N ALA A 21 5.48 1.51 24.33
CA ALA A 21 6.34 0.48 23.76
C ALA A 21 7.62 1.04 23.12
N LEU A 22 7.68 2.35 22.90
CA LEU A 22 8.84 3.04 22.31
C LEU A 22 9.41 4.07 23.28
N GLU A 23 10.72 4.16 23.31
CA GLU A 23 11.48 5.22 23.99
C GLU A 23 11.97 6.24 22.96
N PRO A 24 12.12 7.54 23.33
CA PRO A 24 12.75 8.52 22.47
C PRO A 24 14.17 8.10 22.04
N VAL A 25 14.48 8.30 20.77
CA VAL A 25 15.78 7.96 20.21
C VAL A 25 16.87 8.87 20.84
N PRO A 26 17.90 8.31 21.47
CA PRO A 26 19.02 9.10 21.94
C PRO A 26 19.79 9.70 20.75
N ASN A 27 20.36 10.90 20.93
CA ASN A 27 21.09 11.62 19.86
C ASN A 27 20.25 11.90 18.62
N ALA A 28 18.96 12.22 18.79
CA ALA A 28 18.01 12.46 17.70
C ALA A 28 18.52 13.44 16.63
N ASP A 29 19.24 14.53 17.04
CA ASP A 29 19.80 15.52 16.12
C ASP A 29 20.80 14.89 15.13
N VAL A 30 21.65 13.97 15.61
CA VAL A 30 22.63 13.27 14.77
C VAL A 30 21.93 12.34 13.79
N ILE A 31 20.95 11.60 14.28
CA ILE A 31 20.17 10.68 13.45
C ILE A 31 19.36 11.45 12.40
N SER A 32 18.67 12.52 12.79
CA SER A 32 17.87 13.35 11.89
C SER A 32 18.72 13.98 10.79
N SER A 33 19.92 14.48 11.12
CA SER A 33 20.81 15.09 10.14
C SER A 33 21.42 14.10 9.14
N ALA A 34 21.42 12.81 9.46
CA ALA A 34 21.96 11.74 8.62
C ALA A 34 20.93 11.05 7.73
N ASN A 35 19.64 11.40 7.87
CA ASN A 35 18.53 10.78 7.15
C ASN A 35 17.71 11.80 6.37
N LEU A 36 16.90 11.33 5.43
CA LEU A 36 15.96 12.17 4.69
C LEU A 36 14.89 12.75 5.63
N GLU A 37 14.49 13.99 5.39
CA GLU A 37 13.53 14.70 6.24
C GLU A 37 12.20 13.95 6.35
N GLU A 38 11.72 13.38 5.24
CA GLU A 38 10.48 12.60 5.18
C GLU A 38 10.55 11.34 6.06
N SER A 39 11.68 10.64 6.03
CA SER A 39 11.86 9.43 6.85
C SER A 39 12.01 9.75 8.34
N VAL A 40 12.58 10.91 8.68
CA VAL A 40 12.64 11.43 10.05
C VAL A 40 11.25 11.83 10.53
N ALA A 41 10.48 12.51 9.67
CA ALA A 41 9.09 12.87 9.98
C ALA A 41 8.22 11.63 10.24
N ALA A 42 8.31 10.60 9.39
CA ALA A 42 7.60 9.34 9.57
C ALA A 42 7.97 8.57 10.85
N ALA A 43 9.20 8.75 11.36
CA ALA A 43 9.68 8.14 12.59
C ALA A 43 9.49 9.02 13.84
N SER A 44 8.81 10.18 13.70
CA SER A 44 8.64 11.18 14.76
C SER A 44 7.17 11.39 15.12
N TYR A 45 6.91 11.63 16.41
CA TYR A 45 5.60 12.02 16.91
C TYR A 45 5.72 13.21 17.83
N ASN A 46 4.91 14.26 17.59
CA ASN A 46 4.96 15.53 18.33
C ASN A 46 6.38 16.13 18.44
N GLY A 47 7.16 16.07 17.36
CA GLY A 47 8.52 16.61 17.31
C GLY A 47 9.57 15.77 18.03
N VAL A 48 9.24 14.59 18.50
CA VAL A 48 10.16 13.66 19.15
C VAL A 48 10.40 12.45 18.25
N LEU A 49 11.66 12.11 17.97
CA LEU A 49 12.05 10.94 17.21
C LEU A 49 11.96 9.69 18.09
N TYR A 50 11.16 8.68 17.68
CA TYR A 50 10.95 7.42 18.38
C TYR A 50 11.48 6.20 17.64
N GLY A 51 11.82 6.33 16.37
CA GLY A 51 12.35 5.26 15.56
C GLY A 51 13.62 5.66 14.82
N TYR A 52 14.53 4.71 14.58
CA TYR A 52 15.63 4.89 13.64
C TYR A 52 15.10 4.65 12.23
N PRO A 53 15.15 5.63 11.31
CA PRO A 53 14.72 5.42 9.93
C PRO A 53 15.50 4.29 9.27
N MET A 54 14.81 3.27 8.75
CA MET A 54 15.44 2.14 8.06
C MET A 54 15.41 2.31 6.55
N THR A 55 14.31 2.86 6.02
CA THR A 55 14.12 3.11 4.60
C THR A 55 13.24 4.34 4.42
N ALA A 56 13.47 5.07 3.35
CA ALA A 56 12.64 6.21 2.93
C ALA A 56 11.70 5.84 1.77
N ASP A 57 11.79 4.60 1.30
CA ASP A 57 11.05 4.10 0.15
C ASP A 57 10.39 2.77 0.50
N ASN A 58 9.06 2.77 0.45
CA ASN A 58 8.23 1.59 0.61
C ASN A 58 7.00 1.78 -0.26
N GLY A 59 7.01 1.17 -1.43
CA GLY A 59 5.95 1.26 -2.42
C GLY A 59 5.58 -0.11 -2.97
N TYR A 60 4.56 -0.13 -3.81
CA TYR A 60 4.19 -1.32 -4.57
C TYR A 60 4.19 -0.99 -6.06
N PHE A 61 4.41 -2.02 -6.86
CA PHE A 61 4.58 -1.91 -8.31
C PHE A 61 3.69 -2.90 -9.03
N LEU A 62 3.36 -2.58 -10.28
CA LEU A 62 2.79 -3.55 -11.19
C LEU A 62 3.92 -4.40 -11.78
N TYR A 63 3.91 -5.67 -11.46
CA TYR A 63 4.76 -6.69 -12.09
C TYR A 63 3.96 -7.37 -13.21
N TYR A 64 4.59 -7.63 -14.34
CA TYR A 64 3.96 -8.37 -15.44
C TYR A 64 4.98 -9.14 -16.27
N ASP A 65 4.56 -10.29 -16.79
CA ASP A 65 5.38 -11.12 -17.65
C ASP A 65 5.32 -10.61 -19.10
N LYS A 66 6.44 -10.11 -19.60
CA LYS A 66 6.58 -9.57 -20.97
C LYS A 66 6.35 -10.59 -22.08
N SER A 67 6.27 -11.89 -21.77
CA SER A 67 5.90 -12.92 -22.76
C SER A 67 4.39 -12.93 -23.06
N TYR A 68 3.56 -12.37 -22.14
CA TYR A 68 2.12 -12.25 -22.29
C TYR A 68 1.64 -10.82 -22.56
N PHE A 69 2.35 -9.81 -22.05
CA PHE A 69 1.93 -8.41 -22.09
C PHE A 69 2.92 -7.54 -22.87
N THR A 70 2.37 -6.63 -23.65
CA THR A 70 3.07 -5.44 -24.14
C THR A 70 2.94 -4.30 -23.15
N GLU A 71 3.69 -3.20 -23.32
CA GLU A 71 3.56 -1.99 -22.52
C GLU A 71 2.18 -1.31 -22.69
N ASP A 72 1.51 -1.51 -23.81
CA ASP A 72 0.17 -1.00 -24.05
C ASP A 72 -0.90 -1.83 -23.30
N ASP A 73 -0.70 -3.12 -23.18
CA ASP A 73 -1.65 -4.01 -22.48
C ASP A 73 -1.73 -3.73 -20.98
N VAL A 74 -0.70 -3.16 -20.38
CA VAL A 74 -0.65 -2.90 -18.92
C VAL A 74 -1.07 -1.48 -18.53
N LYS A 75 -1.61 -0.70 -19.46
CA LYS A 75 -2.07 0.67 -19.17
C LYS A 75 -3.42 0.74 -18.48
N THR A 76 -4.22 -0.31 -18.56
CA THR A 76 -5.53 -0.37 -17.92
C THR A 76 -5.76 -1.74 -17.26
N MET A 77 -6.47 -1.75 -16.14
CA MET A 77 -6.80 -2.97 -15.42
C MET A 77 -7.67 -3.91 -16.27
N ASP A 78 -8.65 -3.36 -16.99
CA ASP A 78 -9.52 -4.14 -17.87
C ASP A 78 -8.69 -4.93 -18.90
N ARG A 79 -7.71 -4.28 -19.52
CA ARG A 79 -6.86 -4.93 -20.50
C ARG A 79 -5.95 -6.00 -19.89
N ILE A 80 -5.41 -5.75 -18.68
CA ILE A 80 -4.62 -6.75 -17.95
C ILE A 80 -5.47 -8.00 -17.69
N LEU A 81 -6.70 -7.82 -17.21
CA LEU A 81 -7.60 -8.94 -16.92
C LEU A 81 -8.01 -9.70 -18.19
N GLU A 82 -8.30 -9.01 -19.30
CA GLU A 82 -8.59 -9.64 -20.59
C GLU A 82 -7.43 -10.53 -21.08
N VAL A 83 -6.19 -10.04 -21.04
CA VAL A 83 -5.00 -10.79 -21.47
C VAL A 83 -4.79 -12.01 -20.56
N ALA A 84 -4.90 -11.83 -19.24
CA ALA A 84 -4.75 -12.91 -18.29
C ALA A 84 -5.82 -13.98 -18.49
N GLU A 85 -7.09 -13.59 -18.67
CA GLU A 85 -8.19 -14.51 -18.94
C GLU A 85 -7.99 -15.28 -20.23
N ALA A 86 -7.63 -14.61 -21.32
CA ALA A 86 -7.36 -15.24 -22.61
C ALA A 86 -6.21 -16.26 -22.54
N ALA A 87 -5.23 -16.02 -21.66
CA ALA A 87 -4.12 -16.94 -21.42
C ALA A 87 -4.46 -18.06 -20.42
N GLY A 88 -5.64 -18.06 -19.80
CA GLY A 88 -6.00 -18.98 -18.72
C GLY A 88 -5.14 -18.79 -17.46
N LYS A 89 -4.67 -17.56 -17.22
CA LYS A 89 -3.77 -17.15 -16.14
C LYS A 89 -4.45 -16.16 -15.21
N LYS A 90 -3.72 -15.71 -14.17
CA LYS A 90 -4.24 -14.79 -13.17
C LYS A 90 -3.46 -13.47 -13.10
N PHE A 91 -4.20 -12.45 -12.70
CA PHE A 91 -3.68 -11.22 -12.10
C PHE A 91 -3.96 -11.28 -10.59
N SER A 92 -2.95 -10.96 -9.78
CA SER A 92 -3.04 -11.01 -8.32
C SER A 92 -2.84 -9.64 -7.70
N MET A 93 -3.69 -9.31 -6.71
CA MET A 93 -3.52 -8.12 -5.87
C MET A 93 -4.25 -8.35 -4.55
N GLU A 94 -3.61 -8.08 -3.41
CA GLU A 94 -4.22 -8.24 -2.09
C GLU A 94 -5.21 -7.10 -1.78
N LEU A 95 -6.48 -7.25 -2.17
CA LEU A 95 -7.52 -6.25 -1.91
C LEU A 95 -8.10 -6.27 -0.50
N THR A 96 -7.69 -7.21 0.35
CA THR A 96 -8.03 -7.21 1.79
C THR A 96 -7.11 -6.29 2.60
N SER A 97 -6.00 -5.86 2.01
CA SER A 97 -5.06 -4.91 2.60
C SER A 97 -5.44 -3.46 2.27
N GLY A 98 -5.61 -2.63 3.29
CA GLY A 98 -5.84 -1.19 3.14
C GLY A 98 -4.69 -0.48 2.43
N TRP A 99 -3.46 -1.01 2.54
CA TRP A 99 -2.28 -0.55 1.85
C TRP A 99 -2.45 -0.55 0.33
N TYR A 100 -2.84 -1.69 -0.24
CA TYR A 100 -3.08 -1.80 -1.68
C TYR A 100 -4.40 -1.14 -2.10
N LEU A 101 -5.44 -1.24 -1.29
CA LEU A 101 -6.75 -0.66 -1.58
C LEU A 101 -6.70 0.85 -1.74
N TYR A 102 -5.82 1.54 -0.99
CA TYR A 102 -5.64 2.98 -1.08
C TYR A 102 -5.31 3.46 -2.50
N SER A 103 -4.64 2.64 -3.33
CA SER A 103 -4.28 3.01 -4.71
C SER A 103 -5.48 3.38 -5.58
N PHE A 104 -6.67 2.87 -5.27
CA PHE A 104 -7.90 3.17 -6.01
C PHE A 104 -8.51 4.53 -5.61
N PHE A 105 -8.20 5.03 -4.44
CA PHE A 105 -8.77 6.26 -3.88
C PHE A 105 -7.79 7.44 -3.92
N GLY A 106 -6.54 7.25 -3.56
CA GLY A 106 -5.57 8.31 -3.33
C GLY A 106 -5.29 9.23 -4.54
N GLY A 107 -5.44 8.72 -5.77
CA GLY A 107 -5.24 9.51 -6.99
C GLY A 107 -6.49 10.25 -7.50
N THR A 108 -7.63 10.13 -6.83
CA THR A 108 -8.95 10.60 -7.30
C THR A 108 -9.43 11.87 -6.63
N GLY A 109 -8.66 12.42 -5.70
CA GLY A 109 -9.07 13.53 -4.83
C GLY A 109 -9.83 13.08 -3.58
N MET A 110 -9.97 11.77 -3.37
CA MET A 110 -10.44 11.21 -2.12
C MET A 110 -9.26 11.03 -1.19
N ASP A 111 -9.50 11.26 0.09
CA ASP A 111 -8.46 11.36 1.10
C ASP A 111 -8.75 10.48 2.32
N PHE A 112 -7.67 10.06 2.95
CA PHE A 112 -7.66 9.39 4.25
C PHE A 112 -6.42 9.88 5.00
N GLY A 113 -6.61 10.34 6.21
CA GLY A 113 -5.49 10.88 6.99
C GLY A 113 -5.84 11.12 8.44
N ILE A 114 -4.88 11.70 9.16
CA ILE A 114 -5.03 12.12 10.53
C ILE A 114 -5.47 13.58 10.54
N ASN A 115 -6.47 13.93 11.36
CA ASN A 115 -6.91 15.31 11.56
C ASN A 115 -5.85 16.13 12.30
N ASP A 116 -6.03 17.46 12.29
CA ASP A 116 -5.12 18.42 12.95
C ASP A 116 -5.00 18.19 14.48
N ASP A 117 -5.91 17.44 15.08
CA ASP A 117 -5.83 17.05 16.49
C ASP A 117 -4.76 15.96 16.76
N GLY A 118 -4.20 15.36 15.71
CA GLY A 118 -3.19 14.32 15.80
C GLY A 118 -3.68 12.99 16.39
N VAL A 119 -4.99 12.81 16.56
CA VAL A 119 -5.59 11.65 17.25
C VAL A 119 -6.69 10.99 16.46
N THR A 120 -7.55 11.78 15.79
CA THR A 120 -8.68 11.26 15.01
C THR A 120 -8.37 11.21 13.54
N ASN A 121 -8.98 10.26 12.83
CA ASN A 121 -8.83 10.11 11.39
C ASN A 121 -9.99 10.74 10.64
N HIS A 122 -9.74 11.22 9.44
CA HIS A 122 -10.76 11.54 8.46
C HIS A 122 -10.69 10.56 7.28
N CYS A 123 -11.84 10.37 6.63
CA CYS A 123 -11.95 9.56 5.42
C CYS A 123 -13.16 10.05 4.61
N ASN A 124 -12.94 10.42 3.37
CA ASN A 124 -14.02 10.88 2.48
C ASN A 124 -14.28 9.91 1.30
N TRP A 125 -13.88 8.65 1.41
CA TRP A 125 -14.03 7.63 0.36
C TRP A 125 -15.47 7.34 -0.05
N ASN A 126 -16.44 7.80 0.74
CA ASN A 126 -17.86 7.74 0.41
C ASN A 126 -18.39 9.02 -0.25
N THR A 127 -17.52 9.92 -0.70
CA THR A 127 -17.93 11.18 -1.32
C THR A 127 -18.83 10.97 -2.53
N THR A 128 -19.80 11.87 -2.67
CA THR A 128 -20.67 12.00 -3.87
C THR A 128 -20.26 13.20 -4.74
N GLU A 129 -19.23 13.91 -4.33
CA GLU A 129 -18.69 15.09 -5.00
C GLU A 129 -17.52 14.72 -5.93
N GLY A 130 -17.22 15.60 -6.86
CA GLY A 130 -16.10 15.42 -7.80
C GLY A 130 -16.46 14.64 -9.06
N SER A 131 -15.46 14.46 -9.92
CA SER A 131 -15.60 13.75 -11.20
C SER A 131 -15.62 12.23 -11.03
N ILE A 132 -14.97 11.74 -9.96
CA ILE A 132 -14.98 10.33 -9.55
C ILE A 132 -15.54 10.29 -8.13
N LYS A 133 -16.55 9.46 -7.91
CA LYS A 133 -17.25 9.31 -6.63
C LYS A 133 -16.84 8.01 -5.96
N GLY A 134 -17.02 7.90 -4.67
CA GLY A 134 -16.73 6.67 -3.94
C GLY A 134 -17.44 5.44 -4.50
N VAL A 135 -18.69 5.61 -4.95
CA VAL A 135 -19.45 4.52 -5.59
C VAL A 135 -18.84 4.06 -6.92
N ASP A 136 -18.19 4.95 -7.67
CA ASP A 136 -17.54 4.59 -8.94
C ASP A 136 -16.32 3.70 -8.67
N ILE A 137 -15.55 4.00 -7.62
CA ILE A 137 -14.44 3.15 -7.17
C ILE A 137 -14.98 1.78 -6.69
N ALA A 138 -16.03 1.76 -5.89
CA ALA A 138 -16.64 0.51 -5.42
C ALA A 138 -17.11 -0.35 -6.60
N GLN A 139 -17.71 0.25 -7.62
CA GLN A 139 -18.13 -0.47 -8.82
C GLN A 139 -16.92 -1.00 -9.63
N ALA A 140 -15.85 -0.22 -9.75
CA ALA A 140 -14.62 -0.68 -10.38
C ALA A 140 -14.01 -1.89 -9.65
N LEU A 141 -13.97 -1.86 -8.32
CA LEU A 141 -13.51 -2.98 -7.50
C LEU A 141 -14.39 -4.23 -7.70
N VAL A 142 -15.70 -4.07 -7.76
CA VAL A 142 -16.62 -5.19 -8.05
C VAL A 142 -16.35 -5.77 -9.43
N ASN A 143 -16.14 -4.92 -10.44
CA ASN A 143 -15.83 -5.39 -11.79
C ASN A 143 -14.51 -6.19 -11.83
N ILE A 144 -13.45 -5.69 -11.18
CA ILE A 144 -12.15 -6.35 -11.08
C ILE A 144 -12.29 -7.70 -10.38
N THR A 145 -12.89 -7.72 -9.20
CA THR A 145 -13.00 -8.94 -8.38
C THR A 145 -13.96 -9.98 -8.95
N SER A 146 -14.86 -9.59 -9.85
CA SER A 146 -15.74 -10.49 -10.58
C SER A 146 -15.09 -11.16 -11.78
N SER A 147 -13.91 -10.70 -12.20
CA SER A 147 -13.17 -11.32 -13.30
C SER A 147 -12.66 -12.72 -12.90
N PRO A 148 -12.84 -13.74 -13.75
CA PRO A 148 -12.27 -15.05 -13.50
C PRO A 148 -10.73 -15.05 -13.53
N ALA A 149 -10.11 -14.01 -14.09
CA ALA A 149 -8.67 -13.85 -14.10
C ALA A 149 -8.12 -13.18 -12.84
N PHE A 150 -8.99 -12.61 -11.97
CA PHE A 150 -8.56 -11.97 -10.74
C PHE A 150 -8.40 -12.99 -9.59
N VAL A 151 -7.37 -12.77 -8.76
CA VAL A 151 -7.22 -13.45 -7.48
C VAL A 151 -6.70 -12.45 -6.43
N SER A 152 -7.27 -12.50 -5.22
CA SER A 152 -6.79 -11.71 -4.09
C SER A 152 -5.92 -12.60 -3.20
N GLU A 153 -4.62 -12.40 -3.27
CA GLU A 153 -3.62 -13.21 -2.57
C GLU A 153 -2.63 -12.31 -1.85
N ALA A 154 -2.13 -12.78 -0.71
CA ALA A 154 -1.02 -12.15 -0.01
C ALA A 154 0.29 -12.27 -0.82
N ASP A 155 1.28 -11.43 -0.52
CA ASP A 155 2.55 -11.33 -1.26
C ASP A 155 3.29 -12.68 -1.39
N GLY A 156 3.19 -13.54 -0.38
CA GLY A 156 3.81 -14.88 -0.42
C GLY A 156 3.18 -15.78 -1.48
N ASP A 157 1.87 -15.76 -1.60
CA ASP A 157 1.11 -16.55 -2.59
C ASP A 157 1.28 -15.95 -4.00
N PHE A 158 1.33 -14.61 -4.12
CA PHE A 158 1.70 -13.94 -5.35
C PHE A 158 3.05 -14.43 -5.88
N THR A 159 4.08 -14.44 -5.02
CA THR A 159 5.42 -14.91 -5.38
C THR A 159 5.42 -16.37 -5.84
N ALA A 160 4.68 -17.23 -5.14
CA ALA A 160 4.52 -18.64 -5.52
C ALA A 160 3.81 -18.79 -6.87
N GLY A 161 2.73 -18.04 -7.10
CA GLY A 161 1.97 -18.03 -8.35
C GLY A 161 2.78 -17.55 -9.56
N VAL A 162 3.67 -16.56 -9.35
CA VAL A 162 4.62 -16.13 -10.38
C VAL A 162 5.64 -17.24 -10.67
N ALA A 163 6.15 -17.90 -9.64
CA ALA A 163 7.15 -18.96 -9.80
C ALA A 163 6.61 -20.21 -10.53
N ASP A 164 5.35 -20.57 -10.31
CA ASP A 164 4.70 -21.71 -10.99
C ASP A 164 4.03 -21.31 -12.32
N GLY A 165 3.99 -20.02 -12.65
CA GLY A 165 3.41 -19.48 -13.87
C GLY A 165 1.88 -19.45 -13.89
N SER A 166 1.20 -19.58 -12.78
CA SER A 166 -0.26 -19.39 -12.67
C SER A 166 -0.63 -17.91 -12.66
N VAL A 167 0.21 -17.05 -12.07
CA VAL A 167 0.07 -15.59 -12.04
C VAL A 167 1.06 -14.99 -13.04
N ILE A 168 0.57 -14.16 -13.95
CA ILE A 168 1.39 -13.50 -14.98
C ILE A 168 1.44 -11.98 -14.85
N ALA A 169 0.64 -11.40 -13.98
CA ALA A 169 0.74 -10.00 -13.57
C ALA A 169 0.16 -9.84 -12.16
N GLY A 170 0.58 -8.79 -11.45
CA GLY A 170 0.05 -8.46 -10.14
C GLY A 170 0.70 -7.24 -9.51
N ILE A 171 0.14 -6.83 -8.39
CA ILE A 171 0.65 -5.72 -7.57
C ILE A 171 1.28 -6.32 -6.31
N SER A 172 2.53 -5.97 -6.05
CA SER A 172 3.27 -6.35 -4.83
C SER A 172 4.35 -5.32 -4.54
N GLY A 173 4.80 -5.25 -3.28
CA GLY A 173 5.86 -4.35 -2.81
C GLY A 173 7.11 -5.05 -2.35
#